data_d080e0c4a3e23277ff4eb46eea3e5bb0
#
_entry.id   d080e0c4a3e23277ff4eb46eea3e5bb0
#
_cell.length_a   1.000
_cell.length_b   1.000
_cell.length_c   1.000
_cell.angle_alpha   90.00
_cell.angle_beta   90.00
_cell.angle_gamma   90.00
#
_symmetry.space_group_name_H-M   'P 1'
#
loop_
_entity.id
_entity.type
_entity.pdbx_description
1 polymer ?
#
loop_
_entity_poly.entity_id
_entity_poly.type
_entity_poly.pdbx_seq_one_letter_code
_entity_poly.pdbx_strand_id
1 'polypeptide(L)'
;GRISIFAGQSGVGKSSLLNALLGLQKEILTNDVSDNSGLGQHTTTAARLYHFPHGGDVIDSPGVREFGLWHLEPEQITQGFVEFHDYLGLCKYRDCKHDTDPGCAIREAVEEGKIAETRFENYHRILESMAQVKTRKNFSDTDD
;
A
#
# COMPACT_ATOMS: atom_id res chain seq x y z
N GLY A 1 25.33 -4.52 8.38
CA GLY A 1 24.03 -5.04 8.03
C GLY A 1 23.07 -3.91 7.73
N ARG A 2 21.99 -4.22 7.00
CA ARG A 2 20.89 -3.27 6.79
C ARG A 2 19.72 -3.72 7.63
N ILE A 3 18.95 -2.75 8.14
CA ILE A 3 17.67 -3.02 8.81
C ILE A 3 16.56 -2.73 7.81
N SER A 4 15.66 -3.68 7.65
CA SER A 4 14.46 -3.57 6.79
C SER A 4 13.21 -3.64 7.65
N ILE A 5 12.12 -3.02 7.21
CA ILE A 5 10.83 -3.08 7.89
C ILE A 5 9.77 -3.60 6.92
N PHE A 6 8.94 -4.54 7.37
CA PHE A 6 7.75 -4.96 6.66
C PHE A 6 6.53 -4.22 7.21
N ALA A 7 5.93 -3.41 6.36
CA ALA A 7 4.70 -2.67 6.66
C ALA A 7 3.59 -3.06 5.67
N GLY A 8 2.36 -3.11 6.14
CA GLY A 8 1.20 -3.42 5.31
C GLY A 8 0.02 -3.89 6.15
N GLN A 9 -1.14 -3.99 5.54
CA GLN A 9 -2.37 -4.41 6.21
C GLN A 9 -2.28 -5.84 6.77
N SER A 10 -3.18 -6.16 7.71
CA SER A 10 -3.33 -7.53 8.21
C SER A 10 -3.79 -8.46 7.07
N GLY A 11 -3.23 -9.66 7.00
CA GLY A 11 -3.61 -10.66 6.00
C GLY A 11 -2.95 -10.53 4.62
N VAL A 12 -2.13 -9.51 4.35
CA VAL A 12 -1.46 -9.32 3.04
C VAL A 12 -0.24 -10.23 2.82
N GLY A 13 0.05 -11.13 3.76
CA GLY A 13 1.14 -12.11 3.61
C GLY A 13 2.49 -11.67 4.16
N LYS A 14 2.60 -10.61 4.98
CA LYS A 14 3.87 -10.17 5.60
C LYS A 14 4.56 -11.31 6.36
N SER A 15 3.84 -11.97 7.27
CA SER A 15 4.37 -13.07 8.06
C SER A 15 4.73 -14.29 7.21
N SER A 16 3.98 -14.56 6.14
CA SER A 16 4.29 -15.63 5.19
C SER A 16 5.60 -15.35 4.44
N LEU A 17 5.78 -14.10 4.00
CA LEU A 17 7.02 -13.68 3.34
C LEU A 17 8.20 -13.73 4.32
N LEU A 18 8.00 -13.27 5.55
CA LEU A 18 9.02 -13.31 6.60
C LEU A 18 9.44 -14.75 6.91
N ASN A 19 8.48 -15.68 7.03
CA ASN A 19 8.74 -17.10 7.22
C ASN A 19 9.57 -17.69 6.07
N ALA A 20 9.25 -17.33 4.83
CA ALA A 20 10.00 -17.77 3.67
C ALA A 20 11.44 -17.26 3.68
N LEU A 21 11.66 -16.02 4.11
CA LEU A 21 12.98 -15.38 4.17
C LEU A 21 13.84 -15.88 5.33
N LEU A 22 13.24 -16.15 6.50
CA LEU A 22 13.96 -16.64 7.68
C LEU A 22 14.28 -18.14 7.59
N GLY A 23 13.75 -18.85 6.60
CA GLY A 23 13.94 -20.28 6.46
C GLY A 23 13.25 -21.08 7.58
N LEU A 24 13.71 -22.29 7.85
CA LEU A 24 13.08 -23.31 8.68
C LEU A 24 12.77 -22.99 10.16
N GLN A 25 12.83 -21.75 10.59
CA GLN A 25 12.37 -21.36 11.94
C GLN A 25 10.84 -21.24 12.00
N LYS A 26 10.14 -22.20 11.40
CA LYS A 26 8.68 -22.31 11.43
C LYS A 26 8.08 -22.35 12.85
N GLU A 27 8.87 -22.72 13.85
CA GLU A 27 8.37 -22.92 15.22
C GLU A 27 8.17 -21.62 16.00
N ILE A 28 8.81 -20.51 15.62
CA ILE A 28 8.72 -19.26 16.39
C ILE A 28 7.46 -18.46 16.03
N LEU A 29 6.97 -18.59 14.79
CA LEU A 29 5.81 -17.82 14.31
C LEU A 29 4.47 -18.56 14.43
N THR A 30 4.48 -19.87 14.67
CA THR A 30 3.27 -20.67 14.85
C THR A 30 2.89 -20.88 16.31
N ASN A 31 3.78 -20.65 17.26
CA ASN A 31 3.51 -20.85 18.68
C ASN A 31 2.73 -19.72 19.38
N ASP A 32 2.47 -18.60 18.70
CA ASP A 32 1.57 -17.55 19.22
C ASP A 32 0.14 -17.63 18.65
N VAL A 33 -0.19 -18.72 17.97
CA VAL A 33 -1.57 -19.09 17.66
C VAL A 33 -2.10 -19.96 18.82
N SER A 34 -2.18 -19.40 20.02
CA SER A 34 -2.94 -20.06 21.08
C SER A 34 -4.43 -19.94 20.74
N ASP A 35 -4.98 -21.14 20.46
CA ASP A 35 -6.41 -21.40 20.47
C ASP A 35 -7.08 -20.76 21.70
N ASN A 36 -7.84 -19.70 21.47
CA ASN A 36 -9.09 -19.46 22.21
C ASN A 36 -9.78 -18.22 21.67
N SER A 37 -10.65 -18.45 20.75
CA SER A 37 -11.91 -17.76 20.44
C SER A 37 -12.12 -17.70 18.93
N GLY A 38 -13.15 -18.34 18.49
CA GLY A 38 -13.56 -18.52 17.10
C GLY A 38 -14.07 -17.24 16.43
N LEU A 39 -13.17 -16.28 16.22
CA LEU A 39 -13.33 -15.19 15.23
C LEU A 39 -11.92 -14.81 14.76
N GLY A 40 -11.59 -15.17 13.53
CA GLY A 40 -10.28 -14.95 12.90
C GLY A 40 -9.86 -13.50 12.80
N GLN A 41 -9.11 -13.02 13.79
CA GLN A 41 -8.38 -11.77 13.73
C GLN A 41 -7.10 -11.87 14.56
N HIS A 42 -6.07 -12.51 13.98
CA HIS A 42 -4.73 -12.40 14.53
C HIS A 42 -4.06 -11.11 13.98
N THR A 43 -4.26 -10.02 14.67
CA THR A 43 -3.55 -8.79 14.43
C THR A 43 -2.30 -8.81 15.32
N THR A 44 -1.11 -8.89 14.72
CA THR A 44 0.15 -8.66 15.43
C THR A 44 0.07 -7.29 16.08
N THR A 45 0.08 -7.23 17.42
CA THR A 45 -0.10 -6.00 18.19
C THR A 45 1.22 -5.31 18.55
N ALA A 46 2.36 -5.99 18.36
CA ALA A 46 3.68 -5.47 18.68
C ALA A 46 4.66 -5.67 17.52
N ALA A 47 5.55 -4.70 17.31
CA ALA A 47 6.65 -4.85 16.37
C ALA A 47 7.66 -5.87 16.90
N ARG A 48 8.13 -6.76 16.03
CA ARG A 48 9.14 -7.78 16.38
C ARG A 48 10.35 -7.64 15.48
N LEU A 49 11.55 -7.71 16.08
CA LEU A 49 12.83 -7.70 15.38
C LEU A 49 13.32 -9.14 15.17
N TYR A 50 13.71 -9.46 13.94
CA TYR A 50 14.30 -10.74 13.56
C TYR A 50 15.68 -10.52 12.96
N HIS A 51 16.61 -11.43 13.26
CA HIS A 51 17.97 -11.41 12.73
C HIS A 51 18.12 -12.48 11.65
N PHE A 52 18.66 -12.11 10.49
CA PHE A 52 18.96 -13.09 9.44
C PHE A 52 20.27 -13.84 9.74
N PRO A 53 20.34 -15.14 9.49
CA PRO A 53 21.55 -15.96 9.73
C PRO A 53 22.78 -15.46 8.96
N HIS A 54 22.55 -14.83 7.80
CA HIS A 54 23.61 -14.30 6.93
C HIS A 54 23.84 -12.80 7.09
N GLY A 55 23.31 -12.21 8.15
CA GLY A 55 23.44 -10.80 8.48
C GLY A 55 22.30 -9.93 7.91
N GLY A 56 21.98 -8.88 8.66
CA GLY A 56 20.84 -8.00 8.44
C GLY A 56 19.68 -8.32 9.37
N ASP A 57 18.82 -7.34 9.55
CA ASP A 57 17.70 -7.42 10.46
C ASP A 57 16.42 -7.04 9.77
N VAL A 58 15.29 -7.62 10.22
CA VAL A 58 13.97 -7.25 9.73
C VAL A 58 13.01 -7.01 10.90
N ILE A 59 12.26 -5.95 10.80
CA ILE A 59 11.20 -5.62 11.75
C ILE A 59 9.86 -6.00 11.12
N ASP A 60 9.13 -6.93 11.74
CA ASP A 60 7.72 -7.17 11.44
C ASP A 60 6.90 -6.14 12.21
N SER A 61 6.27 -5.21 11.50
CA SER A 61 5.40 -4.22 12.10
C SER A 61 3.97 -4.75 12.19
N PRO A 62 3.22 -4.39 13.26
CA PRO A 62 1.80 -4.68 13.32
C PRO A 62 1.11 -4.13 12.08
N GLY A 63 0.07 -4.82 11.61
CA GLY A 63 -0.67 -4.43 10.42
C GLY A 63 -1.16 -2.97 10.55
N VAL A 64 -0.57 -2.09 9.78
CA VAL A 64 -1.04 -0.70 9.68
C VAL A 64 -2.34 -0.76 8.89
N ARG A 65 -3.48 -0.56 9.54
CA ARG A 65 -4.80 -0.72 8.93
C ARG A 65 -5.08 0.35 7.89
N GLU A 66 -4.54 1.55 8.07
CA GLU A 66 -4.71 2.64 7.12
C GLU A 66 -3.49 3.57 7.17
N PHE A 67 -2.73 3.61 6.09
CA PHE A 67 -1.87 4.74 5.82
C PHE A 67 -2.79 5.78 5.17
N GLY A 68 -3.33 6.68 6.00
CA GLY A 68 -4.28 7.67 5.53
C GLY A 68 -3.61 8.70 4.64
N LEU A 69 -3.78 8.58 3.34
CA LEU A 69 -3.31 9.55 2.34
C LEU A 69 -4.27 10.73 2.16
N TRP A 70 -5.32 10.82 2.99
CA TRP A 70 -6.39 11.81 2.93
C TRP A 70 -5.92 13.28 3.04
N HIS A 71 -4.72 13.50 3.55
CA HIS A 71 -4.10 14.82 3.67
C HIS A 71 -3.35 15.24 2.39
N LEU A 72 -3.18 14.33 1.43
CA LEU A 72 -2.52 14.61 0.17
C LEU A 72 -3.52 15.09 -0.88
N GLU A 73 -3.04 15.88 -1.82
CA GLU A 73 -3.80 16.24 -3.01
C GLU A 73 -3.58 15.20 -4.13
N PRO A 74 -4.54 15.07 -5.08
CA PRO A 74 -4.45 14.10 -6.17
C PRO A 74 -3.14 14.18 -6.95
N GLU A 75 -2.64 15.38 -7.17
CA GLU A 75 -1.38 15.65 -7.87
C GLU A 75 -0.17 15.05 -7.13
N GLN A 76 -0.18 15.07 -5.79
CA GLN A 76 0.87 14.48 -4.97
C GLN A 76 0.84 12.95 -5.05
N ILE A 77 -0.34 12.36 -5.16
CA ILE A 77 -0.50 10.92 -5.41
C ILE A 77 0.05 10.56 -6.79
N THR A 78 -0.31 11.34 -7.81
CA THR A 78 0.19 11.14 -9.18
C THR A 78 1.72 11.18 -9.23
N GLN A 79 2.33 12.14 -8.53
CA GLN A 79 3.78 12.25 -8.40
C GLN A 79 4.41 11.10 -7.59
N GLY A 80 3.66 10.45 -6.71
CA GLY A 80 4.12 9.28 -5.95
C GLY A 80 4.26 8.01 -6.79
N PHE A 81 3.68 7.96 -7.98
CA PHE A 81 3.82 6.86 -8.92
C PHE A 81 5.03 7.13 -9.83
N VAL A 82 6.18 6.57 -9.48
CA VAL A 82 7.46 6.84 -10.19
C VAL A 82 7.40 6.49 -11.66
N GLU A 83 6.62 5.48 -12.03
CA GLU A 83 6.38 5.04 -13.40
C GLU A 83 5.59 6.05 -14.25
N PHE A 84 4.95 7.04 -13.62
CA PHE A 84 4.22 8.10 -14.32
C PHE A 84 5.10 9.30 -14.68
N HIS A 85 6.29 9.42 -14.07
CA HIS A 85 7.13 10.62 -14.18
C HIS A 85 7.49 10.97 -15.62
N ASP A 86 7.77 9.97 -16.47
CA ASP A 86 8.15 10.19 -17.87
C ASP A 86 6.98 10.68 -18.74
N TYR A 87 5.74 10.60 -18.22
CA TYR A 87 4.51 10.96 -18.94
C TYR A 87 3.82 12.19 -18.37
N LEU A 88 4.26 12.69 -17.20
CA LEU A 88 3.68 13.87 -16.59
C LEU A 88 3.90 15.10 -17.47
N GLY A 89 2.82 15.83 -17.72
CA GLY A 89 2.84 17.02 -18.56
C GLY A 89 2.80 16.75 -20.07
N LEU A 90 2.78 15.47 -20.51
CA LEU A 90 2.68 15.09 -21.91
C LEU A 90 1.22 14.88 -22.39
N CYS A 91 0.24 14.91 -21.47
CA CYS A 91 -1.16 14.80 -21.82
C CYS A 91 -1.61 15.97 -22.71
N LYS A 92 -2.57 15.70 -23.59
CA LYS A 92 -3.15 16.72 -24.49
C LYS A 92 -3.75 17.91 -23.74
N TYR A 93 -4.33 17.66 -22.55
CA TYR A 93 -4.96 18.69 -21.72
C TYR A 93 -4.17 18.86 -20.41
N ARG A 94 -4.01 20.09 -19.96
CA ARG A 94 -3.26 20.42 -18.73
C ARG A 94 -3.96 19.99 -17.45
N ASP A 95 -5.28 19.90 -17.48
CA ASP A 95 -6.16 19.50 -16.39
C ASP A 95 -6.56 18.02 -16.46
N CYS A 96 -5.80 17.21 -17.20
CA CYS A 96 -6.01 15.79 -17.36
C CYS A 96 -5.98 15.10 -15.99
N LYS A 97 -7.05 14.38 -15.68
CA LYS A 97 -7.18 13.58 -14.44
C LYS A 97 -6.64 12.17 -14.56
N HIS A 98 -6.13 11.84 -15.74
CA HIS A 98 -5.60 10.51 -16.08
C HIS A 98 -6.61 9.37 -15.90
N ASP A 99 -7.90 9.67 -16.07
CA ASP A 99 -8.98 8.69 -16.00
C ASP A 99 -9.49 8.36 -17.41
N THR A 100 -10.53 9.04 -17.87
CA THR A 100 -11.16 8.84 -19.18
C THR A 100 -10.80 9.92 -20.18
N ASP A 101 -9.94 10.84 -19.81
CA ASP A 101 -9.57 11.99 -20.65
C ASP A 101 -8.91 11.56 -21.97
N PRO A 102 -9.37 12.08 -23.11
CA PRO A 102 -8.79 11.75 -24.40
C PRO A 102 -7.39 12.34 -24.57
N GLY A 103 -6.45 11.55 -25.09
CA GLY A 103 -5.04 11.96 -25.26
C GLY A 103 -4.30 12.04 -23.94
N CYS A 104 -4.60 11.12 -23.01
CA CYS A 104 -3.86 10.96 -21.77
C CYS A 104 -2.61 10.12 -22.01
N ALA A 105 -1.43 10.72 -21.85
CA ALA A 105 -0.15 10.05 -22.08
C ALA A 105 0.10 8.87 -21.12
N ILE A 106 -0.40 8.93 -19.89
CA ILE A 106 -0.30 7.82 -18.93
C ILE A 106 -1.15 6.64 -19.39
N ARG A 107 -2.38 6.86 -19.85
CA ARG A 107 -3.23 5.79 -20.39
C ARG A 107 -2.64 5.16 -21.65
N GLU A 108 -2.12 5.97 -22.56
CA GLU A 108 -1.43 5.48 -23.75
C GLU A 108 -0.24 4.61 -23.37
N ALA A 109 0.53 5.01 -22.34
CA ALA A 109 1.64 4.20 -21.83
C ALA A 109 1.20 2.87 -21.19
N VAL A 110 0.02 2.83 -20.56
CA VAL A 110 -0.59 1.58 -20.07
C VAL A 110 -1.00 0.69 -21.23
N GLU A 111 -1.70 1.22 -22.24
CA GLU A 111 -2.13 0.49 -23.43
C GLU A 111 -0.95 -0.07 -24.22
N GLU A 112 0.19 0.63 -24.23
CA GLU A 112 1.45 0.19 -24.82
C GLU A 112 2.25 -0.80 -23.94
N GLY A 113 1.78 -1.10 -22.72
CA GLY A 113 2.46 -1.99 -21.76
C GLY A 113 3.72 -1.40 -21.10
N LYS A 114 3.96 -0.09 -21.24
CA LYS A 114 5.07 0.63 -20.59
C LYS A 114 4.82 0.86 -19.11
N ILE A 115 3.56 0.99 -18.72
CA ILE A 115 3.08 1.04 -17.34
C ILE A 115 2.20 -0.18 -17.11
N ALA A 116 2.43 -0.91 -16.02
CA ALA A 116 1.61 -2.06 -15.67
C ALA A 116 0.17 -1.62 -15.34
N GLU A 117 -0.83 -2.28 -15.93
CA GLU A 117 -2.25 -2.01 -15.73
C GLU A 117 -2.63 -2.03 -14.24
N THR A 118 -2.13 -3.01 -13.49
CA THR A 118 -2.36 -3.12 -12.05
C THR A 118 -1.86 -1.90 -11.25
N ARG A 119 -0.80 -1.22 -11.72
CA ARG A 119 -0.31 0.01 -11.11
C ARG A 119 -1.25 1.17 -11.38
N PHE A 120 -1.77 1.27 -12.59
CA PHE A 120 -2.75 2.26 -12.98
C PHE A 120 -4.08 2.08 -12.24
N GLU A 121 -4.58 0.85 -12.12
CA GLU A 121 -5.75 0.52 -11.31
C GLU A 121 -5.56 0.89 -9.83
N ASN A 122 -4.39 0.59 -9.25
CA ASN A 122 -4.07 0.94 -7.88
C ASN A 122 -4.06 2.45 -7.66
N TYR A 123 -3.57 3.23 -8.62
CA TYR A 123 -3.63 4.68 -8.61
C TYR A 123 -5.08 5.18 -8.47
N HIS A 124 -5.99 4.72 -9.32
CA HIS A 124 -7.40 5.10 -9.26
C HIS A 124 -8.08 4.67 -7.97
N ARG A 125 -7.80 3.46 -7.49
CA ARG A 125 -8.31 2.96 -6.21
C ARG A 125 -7.89 3.85 -5.03
N ILE A 126 -6.67 4.35 -5.04
CA ILE A 126 -6.20 5.30 -4.02
C ILE A 126 -6.98 6.61 -4.11
N LEU A 127 -7.13 7.19 -5.29
CA LEU A 127 -7.89 8.43 -5.48
C LEU A 127 -9.35 8.29 -5.03
N GLU A 128 -10.02 7.20 -5.38
CA GLU A 128 -11.40 6.91 -4.97
C GLU A 128 -11.52 6.81 -3.45
N SER A 129 -10.59 6.09 -2.79
CA SER A 129 -10.58 5.94 -1.34
C SER A 129 -10.41 7.28 -0.63
N MET A 130 -9.57 8.15 -1.16
CA MET A 130 -9.36 9.50 -0.64
C MET A 130 -10.62 10.38 -0.79
N ALA A 131 -11.29 10.32 -1.93
CA ALA A 131 -12.52 11.06 -2.17
C ALA A 131 -13.62 10.66 -1.19
N GLN A 132 -13.77 9.36 -0.91
CA GLN A 132 -14.74 8.84 0.06
C GLN A 132 -14.47 9.33 1.49
N VAL A 133 -13.21 9.42 1.90
CA VAL A 133 -12.83 9.92 3.24
C VAL A 133 -13.08 11.42 3.36
N LYS A 134 -12.76 12.21 2.32
CA LYS A 134 -13.05 13.66 2.29
C LYS A 134 -14.57 13.91 2.41
N THR A 135 -15.40 13.15 1.72
CA THR A 135 -16.87 13.27 1.80
C THR A 135 -17.41 12.96 3.19
N ARG A 136 -16.91 11.91 3.86
CA ARG A 136 -17.35 11.54 5.22
C ARG A 136 -17.00 12.60 6.25
N LYS A 137 -15.82 13.23 6.16
CA LYS A 137 -15.39 14.29 7.06
C LYS A 137 -16.26 15.55 6.92
N ASN A 138 -16.57 15.95 5.70
CA ASN A 138 -17.43 17.12 5.48
C ASN A 138 -18.86 16.95 6.02
N PHE A 139 -19.33 15.70 6.14
CA PHE A 139 -20.65 15.41 6.74
C PHE A 139 -20.63 15.44 8.28
N SER A 140 -19.49 15.13 8.92
CA SER A 140 -19.36 15.15 10.38
C SER A 140 -19.14 16.55 10.95
N ASP A 141 -18.68 17.51 10.15
CA ASP A 141 -18.42 18.91 10.57
C ASP A 141 -19.65 19.83 10.38
N THR A 142 -20.78 19.31 9.90
CA THR A 142 -22.03 20.08 9.68
C THR A 142 -23.11 19.86 10.75
N ASP A 143 -22.85 19.04 11.77
CA ASP A 143 -23.80 18.73 12.85
C ASP A 143 -23.40 19.33 14.24
N ASP A 144 -22.65 20.46 14.27
CA ASP A 144 -22.40 21.24 15.48
C ASP A 144 -23.03 22.65 15.39
#